data_f982ebfb32fb6b2ca98666e6a27ec7cd
#
_entry.id   f982ebfb32fb6b2ca98666e6a27ec7cd
#
_cell.length_a   1.000
_cell.length_b   1.000
_cell.length_c   1.000
_cell.angle_alpha   90.00
_cell.angle_beta   90.00
_cell.angle_gamma   90.00
#
_symmetry.space_group_name_H-M   'P 1'
#
loop_
_entity.id
_entity.type
_entity.pdbx_description
1 polymer ?
#
loop_
_entity_poly.entity_id
_entity_poly.type
_entity_poly.pdbx_seq_one_letter_code
_entity_poly.pdbx_strand_id
1 'polypeptide(L)'
;MAKQVSPGVLALRKVVDDIYADAREAKKQGKLVGWSSSKFPCELAAAFDLNVMYPENQAAGIAAQRDGEIMCQAAEDLGFDNDICGYARISLAYAAGKRAARKFDPETLQYIIDPNSGKPLKDENGNVVIDEATGKPKKDPKTQQPYTVLDDIHEIEALPETTEKEKAYKDFRREAIKPYKQMRIPQPDFVLCCNNICNCMTKWYENIARMCNIPLI
;
A
#
# COMPACT_ATOMS: atom_id res chain seq x y z
N MET A 1 -1.15 22.89 -19.45
CA MET A 1 -0.07 22.04 -20.02
C MET A 1 0.34 21.01 -18.98
N ALA A 2 0.25 19.73 -19.30
CA ALA A 2 0.76 18.67 -18.40
C ALA A 2 2.27 18.87 -18.24
N LYS A 3 2.74 18.94 -16.98
CA LYS A 3 4.15 19.12 -16.67
C LYS A 3 4.90 17.90 -17.18
N GLN A 4 5.72 18.06 -18.20
CA GLN A 4 6.52 16.96 -18.76
C GLN A 4 7.50 16.47 -17.69
N VAL A 5 7.43 15.18 -17.38
CA VAL A 5 8.32 14.55 -16.39
C VAL A 5 9.75 14.59 -16.93
N SER A 6 10.71 15.04 -16.12
CA SER A 6 12.09 15.15 -16.57
C SER A 6 12.71 13.76 -16.86
N PRO A 7 13.66 13.67 -17.82
CA PRO A 7 14.35 12.41 -18.12
C PRO A 7 15.00 11.76 -16.90
N GLY A 8 15.54 12.57 -15.97
CA GLY A 8 16.13 12.07 -14.73
C GLY A 8 15.12 11.37 -13.81
N VAL A 9 13.91 11.93 -13.69
CA VAL A 9 12.82 11.28 -12.91
C VAL A 9 12.38 9.98 -13.57
N LEU A 10 12.31 9.93 -14.91
CA LEU A 10 11.97 8.69 -15.61
C LEU A 10 13.05 7.62 -15.41
N ALA A 11 14.35 8.01 -15.46
CA ALA A 11 15.44 7.09 -15.19
C ALA A 11 15.39 6.53 -13.76
N LEU A 12 15.14 7.38 -12.75
CA LEU A 12 14.97 6.93 -11.35
C LEU A 12 13.80 5.98 -11.17
N ARG A 13 12.66 6.27 -11.81
CA ARG A 13 11.50 5.36 -11.78
C ARG A 13 11.85 4.00 -12.37
N LYS A 14 12.53 4.00 -13.52
CA LYS A 14 12.97 2.75 -14.14
C LYS A 14 13.86 1.93 -13.21
N VAL A 15 14.83 2.53 -12.54
CA VAL A 15 15.69 1.83 -11.55
C VAL A 15 14.86 1.18 -10.45
N VAL A 16 13.89 1.90 -9.91
CA VAL A 16 12.99 1.35 -8.87
C VAL A 16 12.17 0.18 -9.42
N ASP A 17 11.60 0.32 -10.61
CA ASP A 17 10.78 -0.73 -11.23
C ASP A 17 11.62 -1.98 -11.56
N ASP A 18 12.87 -1.79 -12.03
CA ASP A 18 13.82 -2.88 -12.29
C ASP A 18 14.13 -3.65 -10.99
N ILE A 19 14.45 -2.97 -9.88
CA ILE A 19 14.71 -3.61 -8.57
C ILE A 19 13.51 -4.48 -8.13
N TYR A 20 12.29 -3.97 -8.27
CA TYR A 20 11.10 -4.75 -7.93
C TYR A 20 10.87 -5.93 -8.88
N ALA A 21 11.18 -5.76 -10.17
CA ALA A 21 11.09 -6.83 -11.16
C ALA A 21 12.12 -7.94 -10.87
N ASP A 22 13.35 -7.56 -10.58
CA ASP A 22 14.46 -8.48 -10.28
C ASP A 22 14.17 -9.30 -9.02
N ALA A 23 13.63 -8.68 -7.96
CA ALA A 23 13.24 -9.39 -6.74
C ALA A 23 12.13 -10.44 -7.01
N ARG A 24 11.14 -10.09 -7.84
CA ARG A 24 10.09 -11.05 -8.22
C ARG A 24 10.62 -12.18 -9.08
N GLU A 25 11.55 -11.88 -9.98
CA GLU A 25 12.18 -12.88 -10.84
C GLU A 25 13.10 -13.80 -10.02
N ALA A 26 13.89 -13.26 -9.11
CA ALA A 26 14.70 -14.03 -8.16
C ALA A 26 13.84 -15.04 -7.38
N LYS A 27 12.68 -14.59 -6.88
CA LYS A 27 11.73 -15.46 -6.17
C LYS A 27 11.19 -16.58 -7.05
N LYS A 28 10.86 -16.32 -8.32
CA LYS A 28 10.42 -17.34 -9.28
C LYS A 28 11.51 -18.37 -9.58
N GLN A 29 12.77 -17.93 -9.58
CA GLN A 29 13.94 -18.78 -9.76
C GLN A 29 14.32 -19.57 -8.50
N GLY A 30 13.56 -19.47 -7.41
CA GLY A 30 13.84 -20.13 -6.14
C GLY A 30 14.97 -19.48 -5.33
N LYS A 31 15.42 -18.27 -5.69
CA LYS A 31 16.38 -17.52 -4.89
C LYS A 31 15.68 -16.89 -3.69
N LEU A 32 16.42 -16.77 -2.59
CA LEU A 32 15.93 -16.13 -1.38
C LEU A 32 15.78 -14.62 -1.59
N VAL A 33 14.67 -14.07 -1.11
CA VAL A 33 14.40 -12.63 -1.08
C VAL A 33 14.10 -12.23 0.36
N GLY A 34 14.89 -11.31 0.91
CA GLY A 34 14.70 -10.79 2.25
C GLY A 34 13.96 -9.47 2.29
N TRP A 35 13.35 -9.18 3.43
CA TRP A 35 12.93 -7.84 3.76
C TRP A 35 13.90 -7.24 4.78
N SER A 36 14.34 -6.02 4.51
CA SER A 36 15.32 -5.34 5.33
C SER A 36 14.79 -4.00 5.83
N SER A 37 15.13 -3.65 7.06
CA SER A 37 14.97 -2.27 7.50
C SER A 37 15.88 -1.34 6.68
N SER A 38 15.42 -0.13 6.38
CA SER A 38 16.16 0.84 5.56
C SER A 38 17.47 1.28 6.20
N LYS A 39 17.69 0.95 7.45
CA LYS A 39 18.91 1.28 8.24
C LYS A 39 19.78 0.07 8.59
N PHE A 40 19.39 -1.10 8.16
CA PHE A 40 20.30 -2.25 8.17
C PHE A 40 21.47 -1.95 7.21
N PRO A 41 22.71 -2.31 7.54
CA PRO A 41 23.85 -2.09 6.68
C PRO A 41 23.65 -2.80 5.32
N CYS A 42 23.26 -2.05 4.29
CA CYS A 42 22.98 -2.60 2.96
C CYS A 42 24.23 -3.20 2.32
N GLU A 43 25.42 -2.76 2.73
CA GLU A 43 26.70 -3.27 2.32
C GLU A 43 26.89 -4.74 2.70
N LEU A 44 26.35 -5.17 3.85
CA LEU A 44 26.38 -6.57 4.26
C LEU A 44 25.48 -7.41 3.34
N ALA A 45 24.26 -6.95 3.05
CA ALA A 45 23.38 -7.64 2.14
C ALA A 45 24.02 -7.77 0.75
N ALA A 46 24.66 -6.71 0.26
CA ALA A 46 25.37 -6.71 -1.01
C ALA A 46 26.59 -7.65 -1.01
N ALA A 47 27.38 -7.68 0.08
CA ALA A 47 28.54 -8.54 0.20
C ALA A 47 28.20 -10.05 0.17
N PHE A 48 26.99 -10.41 0.60
CA PHE A 48 26.46 -11.77 0.53
C PHE A 48 25.55 -12.04 -0.67
N ASP A 49 25.48 -11.13 -1.63
CA ASP A 49 24.62 -11.22 -2.84
C ASP A 49 23.17 -11.53 -2.48
N LEU A 50 22.65 -10.90 -1.41
CA LEU A 50 21.28 -11.09 -0.95
C LEU A 50 20.32 -10.16 -1.70
N ASN A 51 19.24 -10.71 -2.21
CA ASN A 51 18.13 -9.91 -2.73
C ASN A 51 17.31 -9.39 -1.55
N VAL A 52 17.33 -8.07 -1.32
CA VAL A 52 16.57 -7.45 -0.23
C VAL A 52 15.63 -6.37 -0.72
N MET A 53 14.45 -6.32 -0.10
CA MET A 53 13.43 -5.32 -0.34
C MET A 53 13.15 -4.54 0.94
N TYR A 54 12.63 -3.33 0.79
CA TYR A 54 12.41 -2.42 1.90
C TYR A 54 10.90 -2.17 2.10
N PRO A 55 10.24 -2.89 3.02
CA PRO A 55 8.80 -2.72 3.27
C PRO A 55 8.44 -1.31 3.76
N GLU A 56 9.36 -0.58 4.39
CA GLU A 56 9.16 0.84 4.74
C GLU A 56 8.88 1.70 3.50
N ASN A 57 9.66 1.51 2.43
CA ASN A 57 9.48 2.25 1.18
C ASN A 57 8.14 1.87 0.52
N GLN A 58 7.76 0.60 0.61
CA GLN A 58 6.45 0.15 0.13
C GLN A 58 5.31 0.76 0.94
N ALA A 59 5.44 0.81 2.28
CA ALA A 59 4.46 1.45 3.15
C ALA A 59 4.33 2.95 2.87
N ALA A 60 5.45 3.64 2.66
CA ALA A 60 5.46 5.05 2.27
C ALA A 60 4.75 5.26 0.91
N GLY A 61 5.00 4.38 -0.06
CA GLY A 61 4.32 4.40 -1.35
C GLY A 61 2.81 4.18 -1.24
N ILE A 62 2.37 3.26 -0.39
CA ILE A 62 0.95 3.01 -0.11
C ILE A 62 0.32 4.25 0.54
N ALA A 63 0.98 4.83 1.54
CA ALA A 63 0.50 6.05 2.21
C ALA A 63 0.39 7.23 1.24
N ALA A 64 1.39 7.43 0.38
CA ALA A 64 1.39 8.49 -0.65
C ALA A 64 0.24 8.33 -1.66
N GLN A 65 -0.29 7.12 -1.82
CA GLN A 65 -1.44 6.82 -2.68
C GLN A 65 -2.77 6.90 -1.92
N ARG A 66 -2.77 7.44 -0.69
CA ARG A 66 -3.93 7.57 0.18
C ARG A 66 -4.59 6.24 0.60
N ASP A 67 -3.89 5.13 0.45
CA ASP A 67 -4.33 3.80 0.89
C ASP A 67 -3.86 3.49 2.34
N GLY A 68 -3.11 4.41 2.97
CA GLY A 68 -2.44 4.18 4.27
C GLY A 68 -3.42 3.89 5.40
N GLU A 69 -4.51 4.65 5.49
CA GLU A 69 -5.49 4.52 6.55
C GLU A 69 -6.19 3.15 6.50
N ILE A 70 -6.69 2.75 5.33
CA ILE A 70 -7.36 1.45 5.18
C ILE A 70 -6.40 0.28 5.44
N MET A 71 -5.13 0.43 5.12
CA MET A 71 -4.13 -0.58 5.43
C MET A 71 -3.79 -0.61 6.93
N CYS A 72 -3.80 0.52 7.62
CA CYS A 72 -3.69 0.56 9.07
C CYS A 72 -4.88 -0.15 9.75
N GLN A 73 -6.10 0.07 9.28
CA GLN A 73 -7.28 -0.64 9.76
C GLN A 73 -7.17 -2.16 9.51
N ALA A 74 -6.61 -2.55 8.35
CA ALA A 74 -6.36 -3.97 8.07
C ALA A 74 -5.36 -4.60 9.05
N ALA A 75 -4.39 -3.83 9.55
CA ALA A 75 -3.47 -4.28 10.61
C ALA A 75 -4.17 -4.38 11.96
N GLU A 76 -5.05 -3.44 12.29
CA GLU A 76 -5.87 -3.49 13.51
C GLU A 76 -6.78 -4.72 13.52
N ASP A 77 -7.38 -5.07 12.39
CA ASP A 77 -8.16 -6.31 12.23
C ASP A 77 -7.33 -7.59 12.42
N LEU A 78 -6.00 -7.49 12.29
CA LEU A 78 -5.04 -8.56 12.61
C LEU A 78 -4.56 -8.55 14.07
N GLY A 79 -5.02 -7.58 14.88
CA GLY A 79 -4.67 -7.44 16.29
C GLY A 79 -3.48 -6.53 16.57
N PHE A 80 -3.06 -5.71 15.60
CA PHE A 80 -2.02 -4.70 15.82
C PHE A 80 -2.66 -3.36 16.19
N ASP A 81 -2.36 -2.89 17.38
CA ASP A 81 -2.97 -1.70 17.97
C ASP A 81 -2.65 -0.41 17.19
N ASN A 82 -3.51 0.60 17.35
CA ASN A 82 -3.41 1.89 16.69
C ASN A 82 -2.28 2.79 17.24
N ASP A 83 -1.69 2.45 18.38
CA ASP A 83 -0.51 3.11 18.94
C ASP A 83 0.80 2.73 18.23
N ILE A 84 0.76 1.67 17.39
CA ILE A 84 1.89 1.26 16.57
C ILE A 84 2.06 2.21 15.37
N CYS A 85 3.31 2.52 15.05
CA CYS A 85 3.67 3.36 13.91
C CYS A 85 2.89 2.97 12.63
N GLY A 86 2.32 3.96 11.94
CA GLY A 86 1.54 3.74 10.71
C GLY A 86 2.30 2.98 9.61
N TYR A 87 3.59 3.24 9.42
CA TYR A 87 4.40 2.46 8.47
C TYR A 87 4.53 1.00 8.86
N ALA A 88 4.65 0.73 10.17
CA ALA A 88 4.67 -0.64 10.67
C ALA A 88 3.33 -1.34 10.40
N ARG A 89 2.21 -0.70 10.74
CA ARG A 89 0.86 -1.25 10.49
C ARG A 89 0.63 -1.55 9.01
N ILE A 90 0.94 -0.60 8.12
CA ILE A 90 0.82 -0.81 6.66
C ILE A 90 1.66 -2.02 6.22
N SER A 91 2.89 -2.13 6.70
CA SER A 91 3.77 -3.24 6.31
C SER A 91 3.32 -4.58 6.88
N LEU A 92 2.77 -4.61 8.10
CA LEU A 92 2.22 -5.82 8.73
C LEU A 92 0.98 -6.30 7.96
N ALA A 93 0.06 -5.40 7.62
CA ALA A 93 -1.08 -5.74 6.77
C ALA A 93 -0.64 -6.24 5.39
N TYR A 94 0.39 -5.60 4.82
CA TYR A 94 0.95 -6.02 3.55
C TYR A 94 1.61 -7.40 3.64
N ALA A 95 2.37 -7.69 4.69
CA ALA A 95 2.95 -9.00 4.95
C ALA A 95 1.88 -10.09 5.09
N ALA A 96 0.73 -9.77 5.66
CA ALA A 96 -0.43 -10.64 5.76
C ALA A 96 -1.20 -10.79 4.42
N GLY A 97 -0.69 -10.25 3.32
CA GLY A 97 -1.32 -10.34 2.01
C GLY A 97 -2.55 -9.45 1.83
N LYS A 98 -2.69 -8.38 2.62
CA LYS A 98 -3.79 -7.42 2.48
C LYS A 98 -3.40 -6.27 1.57
N ARG A 99 -4.36 -5.74 0.86
CA ARG A 99 -4.22 -4.49 0.09
C ARG A 99 -5.54 -3.73 0.08
N ALA A 100 -5.46 -2.43 -0.08
CA ALA A 100 -6.61 -1.61 -0.40
C ALA A 100 -7.12 -1.91 -1.82
N ALA A 101 -8.42 -2.04 -1.97
CA ALA A 101 -9.05 -2.11 -3.28
C ALA A 101 -9.13 -0.68 -3.84
N ARG A 102 -8.35 -0.40 -4.87
CA ARG A 102 -8.31 0.93 -5.47
C ARG A 102 -9.49 1.15 -6.38
N LYS A 103 -10.06 2.34 -6.28
CA LYS A 103 -11.04 2.86 -7.23
C LYS A 103 -10.38 3.56 -8.42
N PHE A 104 -9.08 3.80 -8.33
CA PHE A 104 -8.32 4.54 -9.32
C PHE A 104 -7.01 3.82 -9.64
N ASP A 105 -6.75 3.58 -10.92
CA ASP A 105 -5.50 3.01 -11.38
C ASP A 105 -4.45 4.12 -11.52
N PRO A 106 -3.40 4.13 -10.69
CA PRO A 106 -2.37 5.16 -10.74
C PRO A 106 -1.48 5.06 -12.00
N GLU A 107 -1.44 3.91 -12.68
CA GLU A 107 -0.63 3.72 -13.88
C GLU A 107 -1.34 4.26 -15.12
N THR A 108 -2.62 3.91 -15.27
CA THR A 108 -3.43 4.36 -16.41
C THR A 108 -4.07 5.72 -16.17
N LEU A 109 -4.10 6.19 -14.92
CA LEU A 109 -4.84 7.38 -14.50
C LEU A 109 -6.35 7.30 -14.83
N GLN A 110 -6.88 6.09 -14.91
CA GLN A 110 -8.29 5.82 -15.14
C GLN A 110 -8.94 5.28 -13.88
N TYR A 111 -10.22 5.58 -13.70
CA TYR A 111 -10.99 4.96 -12.64
C TYR A 111 -11.20 3.48 -12.94
N ILE A 112 -10.78 2.63 -12.02
CA ILE A 112 -11.24 1.24 -12.00
C ILE A 112 -12.65 1.29 -11.40
N ILE A 113 -13.64 1.20 -12.25
CA ILE A 113 -15.03 1.05 -11.81
C ILE A 113 -15.15 -0.39 -11.31
N ASP A 114 -15.28 -0.57 -9.99
CA ASP A 114 -15.79 -1.83 -9.47
C ASP A 114 -17.29 -1.90 -9.84
N PRO A 115 -17.71 -2.85 -10.68
CA PRO A 115 -19.10 -2.96 -11.10
C PRO A 115 -20.08 -3.20 -9.95
N ASN A 116 -19.60 -3.54 -8.76
CA ASN A 116 -20.45 -3.83 -7.60
C ASN A 116 -20.51 -2.70 -6.57
N SER A 117 -19.55 -1.77 -6.52
CA SER A 117 -19.53 -0.70 -5.52
C SER A 117 -19.48 0.71 -6.11
N GLY A 118 -19.29 0.81 -7.42
CA GLY A 118 -19.42 1.99 -8.26
C GLY A 118 -19.30 3.36 -7.62
N LYS A 119 -18.13 3.79 -7.12
CA LYS A 119 -18.00 5.18 -6.71
C LYS A 119 -16.74 5.83 -7.26
N PRO A 120 -16.85 6.53 -8.37
CA PRO A 120 -16.19 7.78 -8.60
C PRO A 120 -17.15 8.94 -8.37
N LEU A 121 -16.65 10.17 -8.46
CA LEU A 121 -17.51 11.36 -8.51
C LEU A 121 -18.69 11.08 -9.47
N LYS A 122 -19.88 10.98 -8.92
CA LYS A 122 -21.10 10.73 -9.68
C LYS A 122 -21.87 12.02 -9.81
N ASP A 123 -22.49 12.21 -10.96
CA ASP A 123 -23.51 13.23 -11.15
C ASP A 123 -24.83 12.84 -10.42
N GLU A 124 -25.82 13.70 -10.48
CA GLU A 124 -27.15 13.48 -9.89
C GLU A 124 -27.82 12.19 -10.41
N ASN A 125 -27.38 11.70 -11.57
CA ASN A 125 -27.88 10.48 -12.20
C ASN A 125 -26.99 9.26 -11.90
N GLY A 126 -25.94 9.43 -11.11
CA GLY A 126 -25.04 8.35 -10.73
C GLY A 126 -23.95 8.02 -11.75
N ASN A 127 -23.73 8.87 -12.77
CA ASN A 127 -22.67 8.68 -13.75
C ASN A 127 -21.35 9.29 -13.30
N VAL A 128 -20.24 8.67 -13.67
CA VAL A 128 -18.90 9.21 -13.42
C VAL A 128 -18.73 10.56 -14.11
N VAL A 129 -18.39 11.60 -13.38
CA VAL A 129 -18.13 12.91 -13.94
C VAL A 129 -16.72 12.93 -14.51
N ILE A 130 -16.63 12.94 -15.82
CA ILE A 130 -15.38 13.05 -16.58
C ILE A 130 -15.12 14.52 -16.90
N ASP A 131 -13.88 14.94 -16.81
CA ASP A 131 -13.41 16.22 -17.32
C ASP A 131 -13.29 16.10 -18.84
N GLU A 132 -14.16 16.79 -19.57
CA GLU A 132 -14.22 16.74 -21.04
C GLU A 132 -12.92 17.22 -21.71
N ALA A 133 -12.19 18.13 -21.06
CA ALA A 133 -10.95 18.67 -21.61
C ALA A 133 -9.78 17.68 -21.53
N THR A 134 -9.80 16.80 -20.54
CA THR A 134 -8.68 15.87 -20.27
C THR A 134 -9.06 14.40 -20.46
N GLY A 135 -10.34 14.09 -20.59
CA GLY A 135 -10.87 12.72 -20.63
C GLY A 135 -10.65 11.95 -19.33
N LYS A 136 -10.26 12.64 -18.25
CA LYS A 136 -9.94 12.04 -16.95
C LYS A 136 -11.04 12.33 -15.94
N PRO A 137 -11.19 11.47 -14.92
CA PRO A 137 -12.12 11.74 -13.84
C PRO A 137 -11.80 13.06 -13.13
N LYS A 138 -12.84 13.83 -12.79
CA LYS A 138 -12.67 15.06 -12.02
C LYS A 138 -12.05 14.76 -10.66
N LYS A 139 -11.18 15.65 -10.22
CA LYS A 139 -10.58 15.59 -8.91
C LYS A 139 -11.53 16.17 -7.86
N ASP A 140 -11.41 15.66 -6.64
CA ASP A 140 -12.04 16.27 -5.48
C ASP A 140 -11.65 17.75 -5.41
N PRO A 141 -12.62 18.69 -5.34
CA PRO A 141 -12.35 20.12 -5.37
C PRO A 141 -11.56 20.60 -4.14
N LYS A 142 -11.64 19.90 -3.00
CA LYS A 142 -10.93 20.24 -1.77
C LYS A 142 -9.50 19.75 -1.78
N THR A 143 -9.29 18.49 -2.14
CA THR A 143 -7.98 17.82 -2.06
C THR A 143 -7.19 17.89 -3.36
N GLN A 144 -7.84 18.21 -4.48
CA GLN A 144 -7.26 18.17 -5.83
C GLN A 144 -6.73 16.78 -6.22
N GLN A 145 -7.15 15.75 -5.50
CA GLN A 145 -6.78 14.35 -5.71
C GLN A 145 -7.95 13.58 -6.34
N PRO A 146 -7.68 12.51 -7.08
CA PRO A 146 -8.72 11.57 -7.47
C PRO A 146 -9.41 10.98 -6.23
N TYR A 147 -10.69 10.64 -6.36
CA TYR A 147 -11.40 9.94 -5.29
C TYR A 147 -10.72 8.62 -4.92
N THR A 148 -10.63 8.33 -3.64
CA THR A 148 -9.95 7.16 -3.09
C THR A 148 -10.87 6.42 -2.10
N VAL A 149 -10.43 5.27 -1.59
CA VAL A 149 -11.12 4.57 -0.49
C VAL A 149 -11.21 5.41 0.78
N LEU A 150 -10.30 6.37 0.97
CA LEU A 150 -10.32 7.28 2.12
C LEU A 150 -11.55 8.21 2.10
N ASP A 151 -12.00 8.61 0.92
CA ASP A 151 -13.19 9.45 0.79
C ASP A 151 -14.45 8.71 1.25
N ASP A 152 -14.52 7.38 1.02
CA ASP A 152 -15.62 6.55 1.53
C ASP A 152 -15.57 6.38 3.05
N ILE A 153 -14.37 6.29 3.64
CA ILE A 153 -14.21 6.25 5.11
C ILE A 153 -14.78 7.54 5.70
N HIS A 154 -14.43 8.69 5.17
CA HIS A 154 -14.94 9.97 5.66
C HIS A 154 -16.46 10.10 5.52
N GLU A 155 -17.05 9.57 4.44
CA GLU A 155 -18.51 9.50 4.30
C GLU A 155 -19.16 8.65 5.40
N ILE A 156 -18.56 7.49 5.73
CA ILE A 156 -19.04 6.62 6.80
C ILE A 156 -18.86 7.27 8.17
N GLU A 157 -17.73 7.93 8.40
CA GLU A 157 -17.45 8.63 9.66
C GLU A 157 -18.43 9.78 9.93
N ALA A 158 -18.92 10.41 8.89
CA ALA A 158 -19.93 11.45 8.99
C ALA A 158 -21.36 10.94 9.38
N LEU A 159 -21.58 9.62 9.34
CA LEU A 159 -22.84 9.05 9.76
C LEU A 159 -23.01 9.15 11.29
N PRO A 160 -24.26 9.23 11.80
CA PRO A 160 -24.54 9.15 13.23
C PRO A 160 -24.00 7.85 13.85
N GLU A 161 -23.59 7.89 15.12
CA GLU A 161 -23.15 6.72 15.87
C GLU A 161 -24.32 5.75 16.10
N THR A 162 -24.51 4.84 15.18
CA THR A 162 -25.61 3.88 15.15
C THR A 162 -25.12 2.52 14.65
N THR A 163 -25.96 1.51 14.80
CA THR A 163 -25.74 0.17 14.22
C THR A 163 -25.57 0.22 12.70
N GLU A 164 -26.16 1.22 12.04
CA GLU A 164 -26.00 1.43 10.59
C GLU A 164 -24.57 1.86 10.24
N LYS A 165 -23.97 2.75 11.03
CA LYS A 165 -22.56 3.15 10.87
C LYS A 165 -21.63 1.96 11.05
N GLU A 166 -21.82 1.16 12.10
CA GLU A 166 -21.02 -0.05 12.33
C GLU A 166 -21.14 -1.03 11.15
N LYS A 167 -22.36 -1.23 10.65
CA LYS A 167 -22.59 -2.08 9.47
C LYS A 167 -21.91 -1.51 8.23
N ALA A 168 -22.04 -0.22 7.98
CA ALA A 168 -21.41 0.46 6.84
C ALA A 168 -19.89 0.31 6.89
N TYR A 169 -19.27 0.47 8.07
CA TYR A 169 -17.85 0.25 8.27
C TYR A 169 -17.42 -1.19 7.98
N LYS A 170 -18.18 -2.16 8.49
CA LYS A 170 -17.90 -3.58 8.30
C LYS A 170 -18.01 -3.98 6.82
N ASP A 171 -19.03 -3.50 6.14
CA ASP A 171 -19.24 -3.77 4.72
C ASP A 171 -18.14 -3.10 3.88
N PHE A 172 -17.83 -1.85 4.18
CA PHE A 172 -16.74 -1.13 3.54
C PHE A 172 -15.40 -1.86 3.68
N ARG A 173 -15.01 -2.28 4.89
CA ARG A 173 -13.76 -3.02 5.14
C ARG A 173 -13.68 -4.29 4.30
N ARG A 174 -14.75 -5.05 4.25
CA ARG A 174 -14.83 -6.29 3.47
C ARG A 174 -14.61 -6.04 1.97
N GLU A 175 -15.10 -4.92 1.47
CA GLU A 175 -14.95 -4.55 0.05
C GLU A 175 -13.62 -3.88 -0.24
N ALA A 176 -13.17 -3.01 0.63
CA ALA A 176 -11.95 -2.21 0.45
C ALA A 176 -10.66 -3.01 0.66
N ILE A 177 -10.70 -4.04 1.50
CA ILE A 177 -9.52 -4.85 1.81
C ILE A 177 -9.60 -6.18 1.07
N LYS A 178 -8.69 -6.40 0.15
CA LYS A 178 -8.63 -7.61 -0.68
C LYS A 178 -7.31 -8.37 -0.45
N PRO A 179 -7.33 -9.71 -0.58
CA PRO A 179 -6.08 -10.46 -0.60
C PRO A 179 -5.30 -10.18 -1.87
N TYR A 180 -3.97 -10.24 -1.78
CA TYR A 180 -3.12 -10.18 -2.95
C TYR A 180 -3.13 -11.50 -3.72
N LYS A 181 -3.22 -11.41 -5.04
CA LYS A 181 -2.81 -12.50 -5.93
C LYS A 181 -1.32 -12.37 -6.30
N GLN A 182 -0.84 -11.14 -6.43
CA GLN A 182 0.55 -10.86 -6.73
C GLN A 182 0.96 -9.58 -6.01
N MET A 183 2.00 -9.66 -5.18
CA MET A 183 2.54 -8.53 -4.45
C MET A 183 3.57 -7.78 -5.29
N ARG A 184 3.67 -6.45 -5.12
CA ARG A 184 4.71 -5.65 -5.78
C ARG A 184 6.09 -6.06 -5.28
N ILE A 185 6.28 -6.19 -3.98
CA ILE A 185 7.43 -6.86 -3.39
C ILE A 185 7.02 -8.28 -2.98
N PRO A 186 7.80 -9.30 -3.30
CA PRO A 186 7.46 -10.68 -2.95
C PRO A 186 7.50 -10.90 -1.44
N GLN A 187 6.78 -11.91 -0.97
CA GLN A 187 6.87 -12.36 0.42
C GLN A 187 8.31 -12.70 0.78
N PRO A 188 8.79 -12.30 1.96
CA PRO A 188 10.17 -12.52 2.37
C PRO A 188 10.44 -13.99 2.74
N ASP A 189 11.68 -14.42 2.55
CA ASP A 189 12.20 -15.69 3.06
C ASP A 189 13.00 -15.50 4.33
N PHE A 190 13.42 -14.27 4.61
CA PHE A 190 14.10 -13.86 5.83
C PHE A 190 13.91 -12.35 6.05
N VAL A 191 14.22 -11.91 7.25
CA VAL A 191 14.12 -10.49 7.64
C VAL A 191 15.46 -10.03 8.22
N LEU A 192 15.93 -8.87 7.78
CA LEU A 192 17.11 -8.19 8.32
C LEU A 192 16.67 -6.95 9.08
N CYS A 193 17.12 -6.79 10.32
CA CYS A 193 16.76 -5.64 11.12
C CYS A 193 17.92 -5.15 11.98
N CYS A 194 17.92 -3.86 12.26
CA CYS A 194 18.77 -3.24 13.26
C CYS A 194 17.93 -2.29 14.13
N ASN A 195 18.43 -1.96 15.30
CA ASN A 195 17.73 -1.14 16.30
C ASN A 195 18.22 0.32 16.35
N ASN A 196 18.85 0.82 15.31
CA ASN A 196 19.53 2.12 15.34
C ASN A 196 18.64 3.35 15.06
N ILE A 197 17.33 3.16 14.84
CA ILE A 197 16.38 4.27 14.61
C ILE A 197 15.39 4.40 15.77
N CYS A 198 14.57 3.38 15.96
CA CYS A 198 13.53 3.39 17.00
C CYS A 198 13.23 1.98 17.50
N ASN A 199 12.73 1.91 18.74
CA ASN A 199 12.38 0.64 19.36
C ASN A 199 11.24 -0.10 18.64
N CYS A 200 10.36 0.63 17.95
CA CYS A 200 9.27 0.03 17.18
C CYS A 200 9.80 -0.82 16.00
N MET A 201 10.93 -0.44 15.41
CA MET A 201 11.44 -1.11 14.22
C MET A 201 11.75 -2.58 14.46
N THR A 202 12.48 -2.89 15.51
CA THR A 202 12.81 -4.29 15.87
C THR A 202 11.54 -5.11 16.08
N LYS A 203 10.57 -4.59 16.83
CA LYS A 203 9.31 -5.27 17.09
C LYS A 203 8.46 -5.43 15.82
N TRP A 204 8.47 -4.45 14.95
CA TRP A 204 7.79 -4.52 13.66
C TRP A 204 8.34 -5.68 12.81
N TYR A 205 9.66 -5.74 12.61
CA TYR A 205 10.29 -6.80 11.82
C TYR A 205 10.21 -8.17 12.50
N GLU A 206 10.27 -8.23 13.83
CA GLU A 206 10.02 -9.45 14.61
C GLU A 206 8.59 -9.99 14.34
N ASN A 207 7.60 -9.14 14.31
CA ASN A 207 6.23 -9.54 13.99
C ASN A 207 6.08 -10.01 12.54
N ILE A 208 6.74 -9.37 11.57
CA ILE A 208 6.77 -9.87 10.19
C ILE A 208 7.37 -11.27 10.15
N ALA A 209 8.52 -11.48 10.79
CA ALA A 209 9.19 -12.78 10.84
C ALA A 209 8.29 -13.87 11.43
N ARG A 210 7.61 -13.56 12.54
CA ARG A 210 6.64 -14.48 13.18
C ARG A 210 5.44 -14.77 12.28
N MET A 211 4.83 -13.76 11.69
CA MET A 211 3.66 -13.92 10.81
C MET A 211 3.98 -14.77 9.59
N CYS A 212 5.16 -14.59 9.01
CA CYS A 212 5.61 -15.32 7.83
C CYS A 212 6.30 -16.64 8.18
N ASN A 213 6.55 -16.92 9.46
CA ASN A 213 7.31 -18.08 9.95
C ASN A 213 8.69 -18.21 9.29
N ILE A 214 9.47 -17.13 9.32
CA ILE A 214 10.79 -16.99 8.68
C ILE A 214 11.83 -16.47 9.65
N PRO A 215 13.14 -16.66 9.34
CA PRO A 215 14.21 -16.15 10.18
C PRO A 215 14.22 -14.61 10.28
N LEU A 216 14.55 -14.11 11.47
CA LEU A 216 14.96 -12.72 11.73
C LEU A 216 16.46 -12.72 12.06
N ILE A 217 17.21 -11.85 11.40
CA ILE A 217 18.66 -11.67 11.54
C ILE A 217 18.93 -10.22 11.97
#